data_d89f685024bc3fdf146e108f39c4a97c
#
_entry.id   d89f685024bc3fdf146e108f39c4a97c
#
_cell.length_a   1.000
_cell.length_b   1.000
_cell.length_c   1.000
_cell.angle_alpha   90.00
_cell.angle_beta   90.00
_cell.angle_gamma   90.00
#
_symmetry.space_group_name_H-M   'P 1'
#
loop_
_entity.id
_entity.type
_entity.pdbx_description
1 polymer ?
#
loop_
_entity_poly.entity_id
_entity_poly.type
_entity_poly.pdbx_seq_one_letter_code
_entity_poly.pdbx_strand_id
1 'polypeptide(L)'
;MAACYHADVEFTDPVFPRLRGAEAGKMWAMLCARGKDLRVEHSAVSADDAAGRAHWDAYYTFSGTGRKVVNRIDARFEFKDGLIVRHVDQFSFYRWARQALGPVGLALGWTPLVRGKVQRQAAANLAGYRA
;
A
#
# COMPACT_ATOMS: atom_id res chain seq x y z
N MET A 1 -4.17 7.84 9.03
CA MET A 1 -3.14 8.18 8.05
C MET A 1 -3.44 9.48 7.30
N ALA A 2 -4.66 9.69 6.85
CA ALA A 2 -5.04 10.90 6.11
C ALA A 2 -4.75 12.20 6.87
N ALA A 3 -4.93 12.22 8.19
CA ALA A 3 -4.66 13.39 9.03
C ALA A 3 -3.17 13.80 9.08
N CYS A 4 -2.27 12.87 8.75
CA CYS A 4 -0.82 13.11 8.72
C CYS A 4 -0.33 13.60 7.34
N TYR A 5 -1.19 13.56 6.33
CA TYR A 5 -0.82 13.90 4.96
C TYR A 5 -1.00 15.39 4.66
N HIS A 6 -0.01 15.94 3.99
CA HIS A 6 -0.13 17.27 3.38
C HIS A 6 -1.15 17.22 2.24
N ALA A 7 -1.81 18.36 1.93
CA ALA A 7 -2.77 18.44 0.82
C ALA A 7 -2.16 18.04 -0.54
N ASP A 8 -0.86 18.25 -0.72
CA ASP A 8 -0.12 17.93 -1.94
C ASP A 8 0.60 16.57 -1.87
N VAL A 9 0.20 15.69 -0.96
CA VAL A 9 0.86 14.40 -0.77
C VAL A 9 0.90 13.57 -2.05
N GLU A 10 2.01 12.88 -2.26
CA GLU A 10 2.18 11.88 -3.30
C GLU A 10 2.50 10.53 -2.64
N PHE A 11 1.68 9.53 -2.91
CA PHE A 11 1.85 8.16 -2.42
C PHE A 11 2.20 7.23 -3.58
N THR A 12 3.16 6.34 -3.35
CA THR A 12 3.60 5.35 -4.34
C THR A 12 3.84 4.01 -3.66
N ASP A 13 3.33 2.94 -4.27
CA ASP A 13 3.71 1.57 -3.96
C ASP A 13 3.64 0.70 -5.23
N PRO A 14 4.00 -0.61 -5.16
CA PRO A 14 3.96 -1.47 -6.35
C PRO A 14 2.57 -1.69 -6.97
N VAL A 15 1.50 -1.47 -6.22
CA VAL A 15 0.11 -1.64 -6.67
C VAL A 15 -0.50 -0.30 -7.11
N PHE A 16 -0.22 0.77 -6.37
CA PHE A 16 -0.65 2.13 -6.69
C PHE A 16 0.58 2.95 -7.08
N PRO A 17 0.94 3.02 -8.37
CA PRO A 17 2.19 3.68 -8.78
C PRO A 17 2.26 5.16 -8.44
N ARG A 18 1.11 5.83 -8.34
CA ARG A 18 1.08 7.25 -8.02
C ARG A 18 -0.33 7.70 -7.63
N LEU A 19 -0.50 8.07 -6.38
CA LEU A 19 -1.73 8.70 -5.88
C LEU A 19 -1.38 10.07 -5.35
N ARG A 20 -2.23 11.05 -5.59
CA ARG A 20 -2.01 12.45 -5.18
C ARG A 20 -3.15 12.98 -4.34
N GLY A 21 -2.80 13.74 -3.30
CA GLY A 21 -3.75 14.48 -2.49
C GLY A 21 -4.81 13.59 -1.86
N ALA A 22 -6.06 13.92 -2.07
CA ALA A 22 -7.19 13.21 -1.49
C ALA A 22 -7.28 11.73 -1.90
N GLU A 23 -6.73 11.35 -3.06
CA GLU A 23 -6.72 9.94 -3.49
C GLU A 23 -5.93 9.04 -2.55
N ALA A 24 -4.82 9.54 -1.99
CA ALA A 24 -4.01 8.78 -1.04
C ALA A 24 -4.80 8.49 0.24
N GLY A 25 -5.50 9.47 0.78
CA GLY A 25 -6.38 9.28 1.94
C GLY A 25 -7.53 8.33 1.65
N LYS A 26 -8.12 8.45 0.47
CA LYS A 26 -9.20 7.55 0.01
C LYS A 26 -8.72 6.11 -0.08
N MET A 27 -7.52 5.88 -0.59
CA MET A 27 -6.92 4.54 -0.66
C MET A 27 -6.79 3.92 0.73
N TRP A 28 -6.28 4.66 1.71
CA TRP A 28 -6.15 4.15 3.07
C TRP A 28 -7.51 3.87 3.71
N ALA A 29 -8.51 4.73 3.49
CA ALA A 29 -9.87 4.51 3.97
C ALA A 29 -10.46 3.21 3.39
N MET A 30 -10.26 2.99 2.09
CA MET A 30 -10.72 1.78 1.42
C MET A 30 -10.06 0.53 1.98
N LEU A 31 -8.73 0.55 2.15
CA LEU A 31 -8.00 -0.60 2.67
C LEU A 31 -8.41 -0.94 4.11
N CYS A 32 -8.59 0.06 4.96
CA CYS A 32 -9.05 -0.14 6.32
C CYS A 32 -10.48 -0.66 6.39
N ALA A 33 -11.36 -0.19 5.50
CA ALA A 33 -12.74 -0.64 5.46
C ALA A 33 -12.88 -2.10 4.97
N ARG A 34 -12.03 -2.50 4.02
CA ARG A 34 -12.06 -3.85 3.45
C ARG A 34 -11.21 -4.85 4.23
N GLY A 35 -10.14 -4.39 4.85
CA GLY A 35 -9.23 -5.22 5.64
C GLY A 35 -9.70 -5.36 7.08
N LYS A 36 -10.82 -6.03 7.33
CA LYS A 36 -11.41 -6.17 8.67
C LYS A 36 -10.51 -6.89 9.66
N ASP A 37 -9.65 -7.78 9.19
CA ASP A 37 -8.69 -8.52 9.99
C ASP A 37 -7.28 -7.92 9.92
N LEU A 38 -7.14 -6.73 9.35
CA LEU A 38 -5.84 -6.08 9.18
C LEU A 38 -5.17 -5.82 10.53
N ARG A 39 -3.93 -6.32 10.64
CA ARG A 39 -3.04 -6.03 11.76
C ARG A 39 -1.71 -5.52 11.20
N VAL A 40 -1.21 -4.44 11.75
CA VAL A 40 0.07 -3.86 11.33
C VAL A 40 1.01 -3.79 12.52
N GLU A 41 2.22 -4.31 12.35
CA GLU A 41 3.31 -4.18 13.30
C GLU A 41 4.39 -3.30 12.68
N HIS A 42 4.84 -2.30 13.40
CA HIS A 42 5.88 -1.40 12.92
C HIS A 42 7.18 -1.57 13.72
N SER A 43 8.30 -1.27 13.06
CA SER A 43 9.63 -1.34 13.66
C SER A 43 10.59 -0.43 12.90
N ALA A 44 11.82 -0.27 13.40
CA ALA A 44 12.86 0.51 12.76
C ALA A 44 12.41 1.92 12.35
N VAL A 45 11.57 2.55 13.19
CA VAL A 45 11.07 3.90 12.94
C VAL A 45 12.14 4.91 13.26
N SER A 46 12.44 5.80 12.30
CA SER A 46 13.32 6.94 12.50
C SER A 46 12.83 8.12 11.68
N ALA A 47 12.99 9.33 12.22
CA ALA A 47 12.53 10.53 11.53
C ALA A 47 13.31 11.75 12.00
N ASP A 48 13.47 12.72 11.10
CA ASP A 48 13.87 14.10 11.39
C ASP A 48 12.82 15.07 10.84
N ASP A 49 13.13 16.36 10.81
CA ASP A 49 12.16 17.38 10.36
C ASP A 49 11.85 17.30 8.87
N ALA A 50 12.73 16.69 8.07
CA ALA A 50 12.61 16.66 6.61
C ALA A 50 12.19 15.26 6.08
N ALA A 51 12.60 14.18 6.74
CA ALA A 51 12.42 12.81 6.23
C ALA A 51 12.22 11.81 7.34
N GLY A 52 11.59 10.68 7.01
CA GLY A 52 11.39 9.56 7.92
C GLY A 52 11.40 8.22 7.24
N ARG A 53 11.57 7.18 8.03
CA ARG A 53 11.53 5.77 7.61
C ARG A 53 10.77 4.96 8.62
N ALA A 54 10.12 3.91 8.14
CA ALA A 54 9.53 2.89 8.99
C ALA A 54 9.50 1.56 8.25
N HIS A 55 9.49 0.48 9.03
CA HIS A 55 9.20 -0.85 8.50
C HIS A 55 7.87 -1.29 9.07
N TRP A 56 6.97 -1.81 8.22
CA TRP A 56 5.74 -2.45 8.70
C TRP A 56 5.60 -3.86 8.16
N ASP A 57 5.04 -4.70 9.01
CA ASP A 57 4.54 -6.01 8.60
C ASP A 57 3.01 -5.94 8.67
N ALA A 58 2.35 -6.06 7.53
CA ALA A 58 0.90 -6.04 7.43
C ALA A 58 0.35 -7.45 7.29
N TYR A 59 -0.53 -7.83 8.20
CA TYR A 59 -1.17 -9.15 8.25
C TYR A 59 -2.64 -8.98 7.92
N TYR A 60 -3.10 -9.59 6.84
CA TYR A 60 -4.49 -9.46 6.41
C TYR A 60 -4.91 -10.59 5.50
N THR A 61 -6.22 -10.68 5.25
CA THR A 61 -6.79 -11.58 4.25
C THR A 61 -7.08 -10.78 2.98
N PHE A 62 -6.54 -11.25 1.86
CA PHE A 62 -6.83 -10.65 0.56
C PHE A 62 -8.24 -11.02 0.12
N SER A 63 -9.11 -10.02 -0.02
CA SER A 63 -10.55 -10.23 -0.28
C SER A 63 -10.84 -10.88 -1.63
N GLY A 64 -9.97 -10.68 -2.62
CA GLY A 64 -10.17 -11.24 -3.96
C GLY A 64 -10.05 -12.76 -4.03
N THR A 65 -9.31 -13.39 -3.11
CA THR A 65 -9.06 -14.84 -3.10
C THR A 65 -9.33 -15.51 -1.76
N GLY A 66 -9.52 -14.74 -0.69
CA GLY A 66 -9.64 -15.25 0.67
C GLY A 66 -8.33 -15.77 1.27
N ARG A 67 -7.19 -15.52 0.62
CA ARG A 67 -5.88 -16.01 1.10
C ARG A 67 -5.27 -15.03 2.11
N LYS A 68 -4.57 -15.58 3.10
CA LYS A 68 -3.87 -14.78 4.09
C LYS A 68 -2.54 -14.26 3.53
N VAL A 69 -2.25 -12.99 3.81
CA VAL A 69 -1.05 -12.31 3.33
C VAL A 69 -0.29 -11.72 4.51
N VAL A 70 1.03 -11.89 4.50
CA VAL A 70 1.97 -11.13 5.33
C VAL A 70 2.81 -10.29 4.39
N ASN A 71 2.57 -8.98 4.37
CA ASN A 71 3.29 -8.06 3.50
C ASN A 71 4.32 -7.27 4.29
N ARG A 72 5.58 -7.39 3.92
CA ARG A 72 6.70 -6.69 4.56
C ARG A 72 7.03 -5.46 3.75
N ILE A 73 6.85 -4.31 4.36
CA ILE A 73 6.88 -3.02 3.69
C ILE A 73 7.95 -2.13 4.32
N ASP A 74 8.82 -1.56 3.49
CA ASP A 74 9.72 -0.49 3.88
C ASP A 74 9.14 0.84 3.41
N ALA A 75 8.81 1.71 4.35
CA ALA A 75 8.20 3.00 4.08
C ALA A 75 9.24 4.12 4.19
N ARG A 76 9.16 5.08 3.27
CA ARG A 76 9.94 6.31 3.29
C ARG A 76 9.01 7.51 3.20
N PHE A 77 9.31 8.53 3.97
CA PHE A 77 8.49 9.74 4.07
C PHE A 77 9.34 10.98 3.85
N GLU A 78 8.74 11.98 3.21
CA GLU A 78 9.26 13.34 3.20
C GLU A 78 8.20 14.24 3.84
N PHE A 79 8.64 15.19 4.66
CA PHE A 79 7.76 16.09 5.40
C PHE A 79 7.82 17.51 4.87
N LYS A 80 6.66 18.17 4.91
CA LYS A 80 6.54 19.60 4.63
C LYS A 80 5.49 20.17 5.58
N ASP A 81 5.85 21.25 6.27
CA ASP A 81 4.97 21.91 7.24
C ASP A 81 4.46 20.95 8.33
N GLY A 82 5.31 20.00 8.75
CA GLY A 82 4.95 19.00 9.74
C GLY A 82 4.06 17.87 9.25
N LEU A 83 3.74 17.82 7.96
CA LEU A 83 2.89 16.83 7.34
C LEU A 83 3.65 16.03 6.28
N ILE A 84 3.17 14.80 6.00
CA ILE A 84 3.76 13.94 4.97
C ILE A 84 3.38 14.48 3.59
N VAL A 85 4.38 14.90 2.83
CA VAL A 85 4.20 15.36 1.45
C VAL A 85 4.55 14.28 0.43
N ARG A 86 5.36 13.30 0.84
CA ARG A 86 5.69 12.13 0.02
C ARG A 86 5.78 10.89 0.87
N HIS A 87 5.14 9.83 0.41
CA HIS A 87 5.14 8.52 1.06
C HIS A 87 5.38 7.45 0.01
N VAL A 88 6.46 6.70 0.16
CA VAL A 88 6.82 5.61 -0.75
C VAL A 88 6.89 4.32 0.06
N ASP A 89 6.03 3.36 -0.27
CA ASP A 89 6.07 2.02 0.29
C ASP A 89 6.75 1.09 -0.71
N GLN A 90 7.73 0.33 -0.26
CA GLN A 90 8.42 -0.66 -1.06
C GLN A 90 8.23 -2.05 -0.47
N PHE A 91 7.77 -2.97 -1.30
CA PHE A 91 7.68 -4.39 -0.96
C PHE A 91 7.86 -5.22 -2.23
N SER A 92 8.16 -6.52 -2.06
CA SER A 92 8.24 -7.44 -3.20
C SER A 92 6.84 -7.76 -3.71
N PHE A 93 6.51 -7.27 -4.90
CA PHE A 93 5.25 -7.60 -5.56
C PHE A 93 5.12 -9.11 -5.82
N TYR A 94 6.19 -9.78 -6.21
CA TYR A 94 6.18 -11.23 -6.42
C TYR A 94 5.83 -11.99 -5.15
N ARG A 95 6.42 -11.62 -4.02
CA ARG A 95 6.14 -12.23 -2.72
C ARG A 95 4.68 -12.02 -2.32
N TRP A 96 4.16 -10.80 -2.52
CA TRP A 96 2.75 -10.50 -2.31
C TRP A 96 1.85 -11.34 -3.22
N ALA A 97 2.14 -11.36 -4.52
CA ALA A 97 1.35 -12.10 -5.51
C ALA A 97 1.31 -13.60 -5.22
N ARG A 98 2.43 -14.16 -4.80
CA ARG A 98 2.52 -15.57 -4.43
C ARG A 98 1.60 -15.92 -3.26
N GLN A 99 1.49 -15.04 -2.27
CA GLN A 99 0.61 -15.23 -1.12
C GLN A 99 -0.86 -14.94 -1.46
N ALA A 100 -1.11 -13.82 -2.11
CA ALA A 100 -2.47 -13.33 -2.36
C ALA A 100 -3.19 -14.11 -3.48
N LEU A 101 -2.46 -14.47 -4.54
CA LEU A 101 -3.02 -15.12 -5.74
C LEU A 101 -2.76 -16.62 -5.80
N GLY A 102 -1.95 -17.17 -4.88
CA GLY A 102 -1.66 -18.60 -4.81
C GLY A 102 -0.89 -19.12 -6.03
N PRO A 103 -1.30 -20.24 -6.65
CA PRO A 103 -0.55 -20.86 -7.75
C PRO A 103 -0.31 -19.92 -8.94
N VAL A 104 -1.27 -19.07 -9.27
CA VAL A 104 -1.12 -18.07 -10.36
C VAL A 104 -0.01 -17.08 -10.00
N GLY A 105 0.02 -16.62 -8.76
CA GLY A 105 1.06 -15.71 -8.28
C GLY A 105 2.43 -16.37 -8.26
N LEU A 106 2.52 -17.64 -7.88
CA LEU A 106 3.75 -18.40 -7.88
C LEU A 106 4.34 -18.55 -9.30
N ALA A 107 3.49 -18.87 -10.26
CA ALA A 107 3.92 -19.12 -11.64
C ALA A 107 4.13 -17.84 -12.45
N LEU A 108 3.29 -16.82 -12.28
CA LEU A 108 3.21 -15.66 -13.16
C LEU A 108 3.34 -14.30 -12.45
N GLY A 109 3.44 -14.28 -11.12
CA GLY A 109 3.48 -13.05 -10.34
C GLY A 109 4.68 -12.14 -10.63
N TRP A 110 5.77 -12.69 -11.21
CA TRP A 110 6.93 -11.93 -11.63
C TRP A 110 6.73 -11.22 -12.97
N THR A 111 5.64 -11.54 -13.69
CA THR A 111 5.41 -10.97 -15.01
C THR A 111 4.75 -9.60 -14.94
N PRO A 112 5.07 -8.69 -15.88
CA PRO A 112 4.38 -7.40 -15.97
C PRO A 112 2.87 -7.54 -16.22
N LEU A 113 2.44 -8.63 -16.84
CA LEU A 113 1.04 -8.90 -17.15
C LEU A 113 0.20 -9.01 -15.88
N VAL A 114 0.62 -9.82 -14.90
CA VAL A 114 -0.09 -9.98 -13.63
C VAL A 114 -0.02 -8.69 -12.82
N ARG A 115 1.15 -8.07 -12.74
CA ARG A 115 1.32 -6.81 -12.01
C ARG A 115 0.41 -5.72 -12.58
N GLY A 116 0.37 -5.58 -13.91
CA GLY A 116 -0.50 -4.62 -14.57
C GLY A 116 -1.98 -4.90 -14.33
N LYS A 117 -2.39 -6.15 -14.30
CA LYS A 117 -3.76 -6.54 -14.00
C LYS A 117 -4.15 -6.17 -12.57
N VAL A 118 -3.28 -6.45 -11.59
CA VAL A 118 -3.51 -6.08 -10.19
C VAL A 118 -3.59 -4.56 -10.04
N GLN A 119 -2.68 -3.83 -10.68
CA GLN A 119 -2.70 -2.37 -10.64
C GLN A 119 -4.00 -1.80 -11.22
N ARG A 120 -4.47 -2.31 -12.35
CA ARG A 120 -5.73 -1.87 -12.96
C ARG A 120 -6.94 -2.19 -12.08
N GLN A 121 -6.97 -3.39 -11.49
CA GLN A 121 -8.05 -3.77 -10.59
C GLN A 121 -8.08 -2.91 -9.34
N ALA A 122 -6.93 -2.63 -8.76
CA ALA A 122 -6.81 -1.78 -7.58
C ALA A 122 -7.26 -0.34 -7.90
N ALA A 123 -6.85 0.19 -9.06
CA ALA A 123 -7.26 1.52 -9.50
C ALA A 123 -8.78 1.60 -9.72
N ALA A 124 -9.37 0.56 -10.32
CA ALA A 124 -10.81 0.48 -10.52
C ALA A 124 -11.57 0.41 -9.19
N ASN A 125 -11.07 -0.38 -8.25
CA ASN A 125 -11.65 -0.49 -6.91
C ASN A 125 -11.61 0.86 -6.18
N LEU A 126 -10.49 1.57 -6.29
CA LEU A 126 -10.33 2.89 -5.68
C LEU A 126 -11.28 3.92 -6.30
N ALA A 127 -11.39 3.92 -7.62
CA ALA A 127 -12.26 4.84 -8.33
C ALA A 127 -13.74 4.64 -7.95
N GLY A 128 -14.14 3.40 -7.69
CA GLY A 128 -15.50 3.05 -7.28
C GLY A 128 -15.79 3.16 -5.79
N TYR A 129 -14.77 3.35 -4.97
CA TYR A 129 -14.94 3.41 -3.51
C TYR A 129 -15.56 4.72 -3.08
N ARG A 130 -16.58 4.62 -2.22
CA ARG A 130 -17.22 5.77 -1.58
C ARG A 130 -17.25 5.53 -0.07
N ALA A 131 -16.74 6.48 0.65
CA ALA A 131 -16.71 6.44 2.11
C ALA A 131 -18.10 6.77 2.69
#